data_109fcd23a57f08434db3227dbe0dac44
#
_entry.id   109fcd23a57f08434db3227dbe0dac44
#
_cell.length_a   1.000
_cell.length_b   1.000
_cell.length_c   1.000
_cell.angle_alpha   90.00
_cell.angle_beta   90.00
_cell.angle_gamma   90.00
#
_symmetry.space_group_name_H-M   'P 1'
#
loop_
_entity.id
_entity.type
_entity.pdbx_description
1 polymer ?
#
loop_
_entity_poly.entity_id
_entity_poly.type
_entity_poly.pdbx_seq_one_letter_code
_entity_poly.pdbx_strand_id
1 'polypeptide(L)'
;MRNIRKSSTLESKFPLLAVEQGCIISKDGDITVAYEVTLPEIFTVTSQEYESVHAAWCKAIKVLPDYSIVHKQDWFVKENYAPDLQNSDMSFLSRSYERHFNERPYLHHQCYLFLTKTSKERMAHQSNFSILCRGHIIPKEIKEKETVARFLDAVEQFARIINDSGYISLRRLTDEKITGTERTTGLVGKYLSLSTENVQCLEDMELSARGMRIGNKRLCLHTLSQTEDLPTEVSTDNRFERLSTDRSDCRLSFAAPVGLLLSCNHIYNQYVFIDNSDETLQKFEKTARNMHSLSRYSRQNAINKEWID
;
A
#
# COMPACT_ATOMS: atom_id res chain seq x y z
N MET A 1 -4.77 -40.83 -1.59
CA MET A 1 -5.74 -39.88 -1.02
C MET A 1 -6.21 -38.95 -2.12
N ARG A 2 -7.51 -38.97 -2.48
CA ARG A 2 -8.07 -38.02 -3.45
C ARG A 2 -8.07 -36.63 -2.79
N ASN A 3 -7.29 -35.70 -3.34
CA ASN A 3 -7.38 -34.29 -2.99
C ASN A 3 -8.78 -33.79 -3.36
N ILE A 4 -9.66 -33.69 -2.39
CA ILE A 4 -10.97 -33.06 -2.57
C ILE A 4 -10.70 -31.57 -2.78
N ARG A 5 -10.80 -31.10 -4.01
CA ARG A 5 -10.79 -29.65 -4.31
C ARG A 5 -12.05 -29.07 -3.69
N LYS A 6 -11.88 -28.25 -2.65
CA LYS A 6 -12.97 -27.43 -2.11
C LYS A 6 -13.11 -26.20 -3.00
N SER A 7 -14.23 -26.07 -3.69
CA SER A 7 -14.57 -24.84 -4.40
C SER A 7 -15.48 -23.97 -3.53
N SER A 8 -15.32 -22.67 -3.64
CA SER A 8 -16.21 -21.67 -3.03
C SER A 8 -16.36 -20.51 -3.99
N THR A 9 -17.49 -19.83 -3.92
CA THR A 9 -17.72 -18.63 -4.76
C THR A 9 -16.83 -17.50 -4.29
N LEU A 10 -16.37 -16.66 -5.22
CA LEU A 10 -15.58 -15.46 -4.93
C LEU A 10 -16.34 -14.55 -3.96
N GLU A 11 -17.64 -14.38 -4.14
CA GLU A 11 -18.51 -13.58 -3.30
C GLU A 11 -18.46 -13.98 -1.82
N SER A 12 -18.39 -15.29 -1.53
CA SER A 12 -18.31 -15.79 -0.15
C SER A 12 -16.97 -15.51 0.53
N LYS A 13 -15.91 -15.29 -0.25
CA LYS A 13 -14.52 -15.10 0.25
C LYS A 13 -14.07 -13.66 0.17
N PHE A 14 -14.64 -12.89 -0.73
CA PHE A 14 -14.24 -11.51 -0.95
C PHE A 14 -14.70 -10.61 0.20
N PRO A 15 -13.81 -9.83 0.82
CA PRO A 15 -14.11 -9.07 2.05
C PRO A 15 -14.95 -7.82 1.80
N LEU A 16 -15.18 -7.43 0.55
CA LEU A 16 -15.90 -6.22 0.19
C LEU A 16 -17.42 -6.46 0.31
N LEU A 17 -18.11 -5.55 0.97
CA LEU A 17 -19.57 -5.55 1.12
C LEU A 17 -20.24 -4.63 0.10
N ALA A 18 -19.81 -3.38 0.04
CA ALA A 18 -20.40 -2.36 -0.81
C ALA A 18 -19.38 -1.26 -1.16
N VAL A 19 -19.68 -0.52 -2.21
CA VAL A 19 -19.01 0.75 -2.56
C VAL A 19 -20.07 1.81 -2.71
N GLU A 20 -20.04 2.82 -1.87
CA GLU A 20 -21.04 3.90 -1.84
C GLU A 20 -20.38 5.23 -1.48
N GLN A 21 -20.73 6.29 -2.19
CA GLN A 21 -20.25 7.67 -1.96
C GLN A 21 -18.70 7.80 -1.94
N GLY A 22 -18.01 7.04 -2.80
CA GLY A 22 -16.56 7.02 -2.86
C GLY A 22 -15.90 6.33 -1.67
N CYS A 23 -16.66 5.52 -0.92
CA CYS A 23 -16.17 4.71 0.18
C CYS A 23 -16.33 3.22 -0.11
N ILE A 24 -15.32 2.45 0.23
CA ILE A 24 -15.34 0.99 0.19
C ILE A 24 -15.68 0.49 1.58
N ILE A 25 -16.74 -0.29 1.70
CA ILE A 25 -17.21 -0.85 2.96
C ILE A 25 -16.90 -2.34 2.97
N SER A 26 -16.17 -2.79 3.98
CA SER A 26 -15.87 -4.22 4.15
C SER A 26 -17.00 -4.97 4.85
N LYS A 27 -17.06 -6.30 4.67
CA LYS A 27 -17.99 -7.18 5.38
C LYS A 27 -17.83 -7.13 6.89
N ASP A 28 -16.67 -6.72 7.33
CA ASP A 28 -16.32 -6.57 8.73
C ASP A 28 -16.60 -5.16 9.27
N GLY A 29 -17.11 -4.25 8.43
CA GLY A 29 -17.51 -2.90 8.80
C GLY A 29 -16.41 -1.84 8.71
N ASP A 30 -15.23 -2.15 8.17
CA ASP A 30 -14.22 -1.12 7.94
C ASP A 30 -14.67 -0.20 6.79
N ILE A 31 -14.31 1.07 6.91
CA ILE A 31 -14.61 2.08 5.89
C ILE A 31 -13.29 2.57 5.30
N THR A 32 -13.15 2.45 3.99
CA THR A 32 -11.94 2.83 3.27
C THR A 32 -12.26 3.88 2.22
N VAL A 33 -11.46 4.94 2.18
CA VAL A 33 -11.44 5.93 1.10
C VAL A 33 -10.21 5.68 0.25
N ALA A 34 -10.40 5.64 -1.07
CA ALA A 34 -9.34 5.34 -2.02
C ALA A 34 -8.97 6.56 -2.86
N TYR A 35 -7.68 6.76 -3.07
CA TYR A 35 -7.11 7.81 -3.91
C TYR A 35 -6.19 7.21 -4.96
N GLU A 36 -6.23 7.78 -6.15
CA GLU A 36 -5.18 7.67 -7.14
C GLU A 36 -4.12 8.72 -6.83
N VAL A 37 -2.86 8.32 -6.84
CA VAL A 37 -1.73 9.16 -6.42
C VAL A 37 -0.84 9.46 -7.61
N THR A 38 -0.59 10.74 -7.87
CA THR A 38 0.44 11.18 -8.81
C THR A 38 1.66 11.59 -8.01
N LEU A 39 2.76 10.87 -8.21
CA LEU A 39 4.04 11.13 -7.57
C LEU A 39 4.93 12.02 -8.45
N PRO A 40 5.85 12.81 -7.87
CA PRO A 40 6.86 13.52 -8.64
C PRO A 40 7.83 12.54 -9.32
N GLU A 41 8.46 12.98 -10.39
CA GLU A 41 9.51 12.20 -11.04
C GLU A 41 10.75 12.16 -10.16
N ILE A 42 11.24 10.95 -9.88
CA ILE A 42 12.36 10.70 -8.96
C ILE A 42 13.62 11.49 -9.35
N PHE A 43 13.90 11.60 -10.64
CA PHE A 43 15.12 12.24 -11.13
C PHE A 43 15.11 13.78 -11.04
N THR A 44 13.97 14.38 -10.71
CA THR A 44 13.81 15.83 -10.62
C THR A 44 13.75 16.34 -9.17
N VAL A 45 13.67 15.43 -8.20
CA VAL A 45 13.49 15.78 -6.76
C VAL A 45 14.84 15.95 -6.08
N THR A 46 15.06 17.10 -5.47
CA THR A 46 16.24 17.40 -4.65
C THR A 46 16.11 16.80 -3.25
N SER A 47 17.22 16.69 -2.50
CA SER A 47 17.18 16.24 -1.10
C SER A 47 16.25 17.07 -0.22
N GLN A 48 16.25 18.39 -0.40
CA GLN A 48 15.38 19.29 0.36
C GLN A 48 13.91 19.08 0.05
N GLU A 49 13.58 18.78 -1.19
CA GLU A 49 12.22 18.45 -1.60
C GLU A 49 11.78 17.09 -1.04
N TYR A 50 12.68 16.10 -0.97
CA TYR A 50 12.42 14.83 -0.29
C TYR A 50 12.06 15.04 1.18
N GLU A 51 12.84 15.87 1.90
CA GLU A 51 12.55 16.22 3.29
C GLU A 51 11.19 16.93 3.43
N SER A 52 10.87 17.82 2.49
CA SER A 52 9.58 18.51 2.47
C SER A 52 8.41 17.55 2.24
N VAL A 53 8.56 16.61 1.31
CA VAL A 53 7.59 15.53 1.07
C VAL A 53 7.41 14.67 2.31
N HIS A 54 8.50 14.25 2.94
CA HIS A 54 8.47 13.44 4.16
C HIS A 54 7.76 14.19 5.31
N ALA A 55 8.09 15.46 5.50
CA ALA A 55 7.43 16.29 6.51
C ALA A 55 5.92 16.45 6.26
N ALA A 56 5.51 16.59 4.99
CA ALA A 56 4.10 16.66 4.61
C ALA A 56 3.38 15.34 4.94
N TRP A 57 3.98 14.18 4.64
CA TRP A 57 3.46 12.87 5.01
C TRP A 57 3.30 12.72 6.52
N CYS A 58 4.32 13.04 7.29
CA CYS A 58 4.28 12.97 8.76
C CYS A 58 3.16 13.86 9.32
N LYS A 59 2.99 15.08 8.77
CA LYS A 59 1.93 16.01 9.17
C LYS A 59 0.54 15.47 8.81
N ALA A 60 0.38 14.91 7.62
CA ALA A 60 -0.90 14.36 7.17
C ALA A 60 -1.31 13.12 7.98
N ILE A 61 -0.38 12.22 8.28
CA ILE A 61 -0.65 11.01 9.08
C ILE A 61 -1.15 11.38 10.49
N LYS A 62 -0.58 12.42 11.10
CA LYS A 62 -0.95 12.88 12.45
C LYS A 62 -2.39 13.41 12.56
N VAL A 63 -3.04 13.75 11.47
CA VAL A 63 -4.43 14.24 11.46
C VAL A 63 -5.44 13.10 11.56
N LEU A 64 -5.04 11.89 11.15
CA LEU A 64 -5.93 10.74 11.15
C LEU A 64 -6.24 10.27 12.58
N PRO A 65 -7.49 9.88 12.87
CA PRO A 65 -7.89 9.39 14.18
C PRO A 65 -7.27 8.03 14.48
N ASP A 66 -7.20 7.68 15.77
CA ASP A 66 -6.78 6.37 16.24
C ASP A 66 -7.49 5.24 15.50
N TYR A 67 -6.81 4.12 15.36
CA TYR A 67 -7.28 2.94 14.63
C TYR A 67 -7.58 3.22 13.15
N SER A 68 -6.78 4.10 12.55
CA SER A 68 -6.73 4.31 11.11
C SER A 68 -5.56 3.55 10.51
N ILE A 69 -5.69 3.14 9.26
CA ILE A 69 -4.65 2.47 8.48
C ILE A 69 -4.42 3.29 7.22
N VAL A 70 -3.17 3.67 7.00
CA VAL A 70 -2.71 4.25 5.74
C VAL A 70 -2.06 3.13 4.94
N HIS A 71 -2.60 2.79 3.79
CA HIS A 71 -2.08 1.77 2.90
C HIS A 71 -1.73 2.39 1.56
N LYS A 72 -0.44 2.49 1.28
CA LYS A 72 0.08 2.88 -0.03
C LYS A 72 0.37 1.64 -0.84
N GLN A 73 -0.08 1.63 -2.09
CA GLN A 73 0.06 0.51 -2.99
C GLN A 73 0.59 0.99 -4.33
N ASP A 74 1.75 0.48 -4.72
CA ASP A 74 2.41 0.76 -5.98
C ASP A 74 2.32 -0.46 -6.89
N TRP A 75 1.73 -0.29 -8.05
CA TRP A 75 1.60 -1.29 -9.10
C TRP A 75 2.64 -1.07 -10.17
N PHE A 76 3.43 -2.08 -10.44
CA PHE A 76 4.41 -2.10 -11.51
C PHE A 76 4.05 -3.21 -12.48
N VAL A 77 3.55 -2.84 -13.65
CA VAL A 77 3.06 -3.78 -14.67
C VAL A 77 3.81 -3.57 -15.95
N LYS A 78 4.29 -4.67 -16.56
CA LYS A 78 4.96 -4.63 -17.85
C LYS A 78 3.98 -4.21 -18.93
N GLU A 79 4.34 -3.17 -19.63
CA GLU A 79 3.64 -2.65 -20.80
C GLU A 79 4.64 -2.41 -21.93
N ASN A 80 4.15 -2.44 -23.17
CA ASN A 80 4.90 -2.04 -24.32
C ASN A 80 4.42 -0.65 -24.76
N TYR A 81 5.36 0.17 -25.15
CA TYR A 81 5.03 1.45 -25.76
C TYR A 81 4.29 1.22 -27.09
N ALA A 82 3.13 1.84 -27.25
CA ALA A 82 2.36 1.79 -28.49
C ALA A 82 2.82 2.93 -29.42
N PRO A 83 3.61 2.62 -30.47
CA PRO A 83 4.15 3.65 -31.35
C PRO A 83 3.08 4.17 -32.30
N ASP A 84 3.11 5.47 -32.58
CA ASP A 84 2.34 6.08 -33.67
C ASP A 84 3.03 5.89 -35.02
N LEU A 85 3.06 4.65 -35.53
CA LEU A 85 3.71 4.31 -36.81
C LEU A 85 2.87 4.69 -38.03
N GLN A 86 1.66 5.20 -37.88
CA GLN A 86 0.75 5.54 -38.96
C GLN A 86 1.04 6.93 -39.53
N ASN A 87 1.86 7.72 -38.85
CA ASN A 87 2.22 9.07 -39.32
C ASN A 87 3.26 8.97 -40.47
N SER A 88 2.83 9.16 -41.72
CA SER A 88 3.66 9.03 -42.91
C SER A 88 4.84 10.01 -42.96
N ASP A 89 4.75 11.12 -42.21
CA ASP A 89 5.73 12.20 -42.24
C ASP A 89 6.86 12.07 -41.21
N MET A 90 6.95 10.92 -40.51
CA MET A 90 8.01 10.71 -39.55
C MET A 90 9.38 10.56 -40.19
N SER A 91 10.36 11.30 -39.68
CA SER A 91 11.76 11.13 -40.04
C SER A 91 12.28 9.74 -39.75
N PHE A 92 13.36 9.32 -40.41
CA PHE A 92 14.00 8.03 -40.12
C PHE A 92 14.38 7.90 -38.63
N LEU A 93 14.91 8.95 -38.03
CA LEU A 93 15.29 8.95 -36.61
C LEU A 93 14.07 8.79 -35.68
N SER A 94 13.00 9.53 -35.97
CA SER A 94 11.75 9.41 -35.21
C SER A 94 11.18 7.98 -35.26
N ARG A 95 11.17 7.39 -36.44
CA ARG A 95 10.70 6.02 -36.66
C ARG A 95 11.58 4.99 -35.97
N SER A 96 12.90 5.18 -35.95
CA SER A 96 13.85 4.31 -35.22
C SER A 96 13.66 4.45 -33.70
N TYR A 97 13.39 5.66 -33.22
CA TYR A 97 13.10 5.95 -31.81
C TYR A 97 11.81 5.22 -31.37
N GLU A 98 10.71 5.40 -32.10
CA GLU A 98 9.44 4.72 -31.83
C GLU A 98 9.59 3.19 -31.77
N ARG A 99 10.33 2.62 -32.74
CA ARG A 99 10.61 1.18 -32.75
C ARG A 99 11.42 0.74 -31.54
N HIS A 100 12.44 1.51 -31.15
CA HIS A 100 13.29 1.20 -30.02
C HIS A 100 12.51 1.07 -28.71
N PHE A 101 11.53 1.96 -28.47
CA PHE A 101 10.70 1.90 -27.27
C PHE A 101 9.61 0.82 -27.36
N ASN A 102 9.07 0.57 -28.55
CA ASN A 102 8.09 -0.50 -28.73
C ASN A 102 8.67 -1.90 -28.50
N GLU A 103 9.92 -2.13 -28.92
CA GLU A 103 10.59 -3.42 -28.76
C GLU A 103 11.00 -3.72 -27.31
N ARG A 104 10.95 -2.73 -26.41
CA ARG A 104 11.41 -2.84 -25.04
C ARG A 104 10.25 -2.65 -24.07
N PRO A 105 9.84 -3.70 -23.36
CA PRO A 105 8.83 -3.53 -22.33
C PRO A 105 9.38 -2.68 -21.19
N TYR A 106 8.55 -1.82 -20.64
CA TYR A 106 8.82 -1.04 -19.45
C TYR A 106 7.83 -1.42 -18.33
N LEU A 107 8.13 -1.05 -17.10
CA LEU A 107 7.21 -1.20 -15.98
C LEU A 107 6.40 0.09 -15.86
N HIS A 108 5.14 0.03 -16.23
CA HIS A 108 4.18 1.10 -15.97
C HIS A 108 3.86 1.15 -14.48
N HIS A 109 4.00 2.33 -13.88
CA HIS A 109 3.76 2.55 -12.47
C HIS A 109 2.42 3.23 -12.24
N GLN A 110 1.60 2.65 -11.38
CA GLN A 110 0.36 3.24 -10.86
C GLN A 110 0.42 3.22 -9.34
N CYS A 111 0.05 4.31 -8.70
CA CYS A 111 0.07 4.42 -7.26
C CYS A 111 -1.33 4.70 -6.72
N TYR A 112 -1.72 3.96 -5.69
CA TYR A 112 -2.97 4.12 -4.96
C TYR A 112 -2.70 4.31 -3.48
N LEU A 113 -3.58 5.06 -2.84
CA LEU A 113 -3.57 5.28 -1.41
C LEU A 113 -4.95 4.97 -0.84
N PHE A 114 -4.98 4.13 0.17
CA PHE A 114 -6.18 3.74 0.89
C PHE A 114 -6.09 4.21 2.33
N LEU A 115 -7.09 4.96 2.77
CA LEU A 115 -7.24 5.39 4.14
C LEU A 115 -8.42 4.62 4.74
N THR A 116 -8.15 3.79 5.73
CA THR A 116 -9.14 2.88 6.31
C THR A 116 -9.36 3.20 7.78
N LYS A 117 -10.62 3.32 8.20
CA LYS A 117 -11.03 3.32 9.60
C LYS A 117 -11.38 1.90 10.01
N THR A 118 -10.72 1.41 11.04
CA THR A 118 -10.98 0.09 11.62
C THR A 118 -11.29 0.20 13.11
N SER A 119 -11.58 -0.93 13.75
CA SER A 119 -11.80 -0.99 15.19
C SER A 119 -10.51 -1.37 15.93
N LYS A 120 -10.45 -1.00 17.22
CA LYS A 120 -9.35 -1.38 18.12
C LYS A 120 -9.07 -2.87 18.13
N GLU A 121 -10.11 -3.70 18.19
CA GLU A 121 -9.99 -5.15 18.25
C GLU A 121 -9.29 -5.76 17.03
N ARG A 122 -9.45 -5.13 15.87
CA ARG A 122 -8.84 -5.59 14.62
C ARG A 122 -7.40 -5.14 14.48
N MET A 123 -7.11 -3.92 14.90
CA MET A 123 -5.75 -3.39 14.91
C MET A 123 -4.82 -4.24 15.79
N ALA A 124 -5.32 -4.72 16.92
CA ALA A 124 -4.52 -5.48 17.87
C ALA A 124 -4.20 -6.93 17.44
N HIS A 125 -4.69 -7.43 16.30
CA HIS A 125 -4.58 -8.84 15.86
C HIS A 125 -4.95 -9.89 16.92
N GLN A 126 -5.68 -9.49 17.96
CA GLN A 126 -5.92 -10.28 19.18
C GLN A 126 -7.36 -10.72 19.37
N SER A 127 -8.22 -10.62 18.39
CA SER A 127 -9.57 -11.10 18.62
C SER A 127 -9.63 -12.63 18.50
N ASN A 128 -9.24 -13.29 19.57
CA ASN A 128 -9.53 -14.71 19.83
C ASN A 128 -11.03 -14.97 20.03
N PHE A 129 -11.87 -13.92 19.92
CA PHE A 129 -13.31 -14.08 20.04
C PHE A 129 -13.90 -14.60 18.73
N SER A 130 -14.51 -15.76 18.81
CA SER A 130 -15.31 -16.31 17.74
C SER A 130 -16.38 -15.33 17.30
N ILE A 131 -16.60 -15.22 15.97
CA ILE A 131 -17.70 -14.44 15.37
C ILE A 131 -19.06 -14.82 15.98
N LEU A 132 -19.22 -16.05 16.43
CA LEU A 132 -20.41 -16.56 17.10
C LEU A 132 -20.70 -15.91 18.47
N CYS A 133 -19.67 -15.32 19.10
CA CYS A 133 -19.80 -14.64 20.39
C CYS A 133 -20.03 -13.13 20.26
N ARG A 134 -20.04 -12.57 19.04
CA ARG A 134 -20.26 -11.15 18.79
C ARG A 134 -21.76 -10.89 18.60
N GLY A 135 -22.33 -10.06 19.44
CA GLY A 135 -23.71 -9.62 19.30
C GLY A 135 -24.00 -8.75 18.08
N HIS A 136 -22.96 -8.23 17.45
CA HIS A 136 -23.04 -7.40 16.23
C HIS A 136 -21.85 -7.66 15.33
N ILE A 137 -22.09 -7.74 14.02
CA ILE A 137 -21.06 -7.93 12.98
C ILE A 137 -20.24 -6.62 12.82
N ILE A 138 -20.88 -5.47 12.95
CA ILE A 138 -20.24 -4.16 12.84
C ILE A 138 -19.84 -3.68 14.23
N PRO A 139 -18.56 -3.33 14.47
CA PRO A 139 -18.11 -2.75 15.73
C PRO A 139 -18.94 -1.51 16.11
N LYS A 140 -19.26 -1.34 17.40
CA LYS A 140 -20.03 -0.20 17.89
C LYS A 140 -19.40 1.14 17.52
N GLU A 141 -18.07 1.20 17.55
CA GLU A 141 -17.25 2.38 17.23
C GLU A 141 -17.48 2.88 15.80
N ILE A 142 -17.70 1.99 14.84
CA ILE A 142 -17.96 2.36 13.44
C ILE A 142 -19.44 2.65 13.19
N LYS A 143 -20.33 2.14 14.04
CA LYS A 143 -21.78 2.39 13.94
C LYS A 143 -22.17 3.81 14.33
N GLU A 144 -21.32 4.52 15.07
CA GLU A 144 -21.57 5.89 15.47
C GLU A 144 -21.33 6.83 14.28
N LYS A 145 -22.39 7.50 13.83
CA LYS A 145 -22.35 8.47 12.72
C LYS A 145 -21.26 9.54 12.92
N GLU A 146 -21.04 9.94 14.15
CA GLU A 146 -20.03 10.94 14.53
C GLU A 146 -18.60 10.43 14.27
N THR A 147 -18.32 9.17 14.55
CA THR A 147 -17.01 8.57 14.30
C THR A 147 -16.68 8.50 12.81
N VAL A 148 -17.69 8.13 11.99
CA VAL A 148 -17.53 8.09 10.53
C VAL A 148 -17.32 9.50 9.98
N ALA A 149 -18.16 10.48 10.40
CA ALA A 149 -18.04 11.87 9.96
C ALA A 149 -16.66 12.43 10.31
N ARG A 150 -16.21 12.25 11.54
CA ARG A 150 -14.86 12.69 12.01
C ARG A 150 -13.75 12.04 11.22
N PHE A 151 -13.87 10.78 10.86
CA PHE A 151 -12.89 10.10 10.00
C PHE A 151 -12.88 10.70 8.59
N LEU A 152 -14.05 10.93 7.97
CA LEU A 152 -14.14 11.52 6.63
C LEU A 152 -13.56 12.94 6.61
N ASP A 153 -13.85 13.74 7.62
CA ASP A 153 -13.26 15.09 7.76
C ASP A 153 -11.74 15.02 7.87
N ALA A 154 -11.21 14.08 8.66
CA ALA A 154 -9.77 13.87 8.78
C ALA A 154 -9.13 13.39 7.47
N VAL A 155 -9.81 12.55 6.70
CA VAL A 155 -9.38 12.08 5.38
C VAL A 155 -9.30 13.25 4.38
N GLU A 156 -10.27 14.15 4.39
CA GLU A 156 -10.25 15.35 3.55
C GLU A 156 -9.11 16.29 3.96
N GLN A 157 -8.88 16.45 5.25
CA GLN A 157 -7.76 17.24 5.77
C GLN A 157 -6.41 16.62 5.40
N PHE A 158 -6.28 15.30 5.51
CA PHE A 158 -5.11 14.54 5.05
C PHE A 158 -4.82 14.84 3.57
N ALA A 159 -5.82 14.67 2.71
CA ALA A 159 -5.67 14.88 1.27
C ALA A 159 -5.28 16.34 0.95
N ARG A 160 -5.85 17.32 1.68
CA ARG A 160 -5.50 18.73 1.52
C ARG A 160 -4.03 18.98 1.88
N ILE A 161 -3.55 18.47 3.03
CA ILE A 161 -2.16 18.65 3.47
C ILE A 161 -1.17 18.09 2.42
N ILE A 162 -1.47 16.92 1.85
CA ILE A 162 -0.62 16.32 0.81
C ILE A 162 -0.66 17.12 -0.47
N ASN A 163 -1.85 17.51 -0.95
CA ASN A 163 -2.00 18.31 -2.17
C ASN A 163 -1.35 19.69 -2.06
N ASP A 164 -1.49 20.34 -0.90
CA ASP A 164 -0.91 21.66 -0.63
C ASP A 164 0.62 21.63 -0.56
N SER A 165 1.24 20.45 -0.42
CA SER A 165 2.69 20.31 -0.50
C SER A 165 3.24 20.62 -1.89
N GLY A 166 2.41 20.52 -2.92
CA GLY A 166 2.75 20.77 -4.31
C GLY A 166 3.57 19.67 -5.00
N TYR A 167 3.99 18.63 -4.29
CA TYR A 167 4.79 17.53 -4.83
C TYR A 167 3.96 16.31 -5.22
N ILE A 168 2.91 16.02 -4.47
CA ILE A 168 2.07 14.84 -4.63
C ILE A 168 0.64 15.28 -4.85
N SER A 169 -0.04 14.69 -5.83
CA SER A 169 -1.46 14.94 -6.06
C SER A 169 -2.29 13.70 -5.71
N LEU A 170 -3.27 13.89 -4.85
CA LEU A 170 -4.26 12.88 -4.45
C LEU A 170 -5.59 13.18 -5.13
N ARG A 171 -6.08 12.25 -5.95
CA ARG A 171 -7.39 12.31 -6.59
C ARG A 171 -8.28 11.21 -6.02
N ARG A 172 -9.34 11.58 -5.29
CA ARG A 172 -10.30 10.62 -4.75
C ARG A 172 -10.95 9.82 -5.86
N LEU A 173 -11.04 8.51 -5.68
CA LEU A 173 -11.72 7.62 -6.62
C LEU A 173 -13.24 7.71 -6.42
N THR A 174 -13.96 7.75 -7.55
CA THR A 174 -15.43 7.65 -7.57
C THR A 174 -15.87 6.19 -7.53
N ASP A 175 -17.15 5.95 -7.20
CA ASP A 175 -17.73 4.61 -7.16
C ASP A 175 -17.49 3.87 -8.48
N GLU A 176 -17.68 4.53 -9.61
CA GLU A 176 -17.43 3.96 -10.95
C GLU A 176 -15.95 3.57 -11.18
N LYS A 177 -15.02 4.35 -10.68
CA LYS A 177 -13.58 4.01 -10.78
C LYS A 177 -13.18 2.86 -9.88
N ILE A 178 -13.88 2.68 -8.77
CA ILE A 178 -13.64 1.58 -7.84
C ILE A 178 -14.26 0.30 -8.36
N THR A 179 -15.55 0.31 -8.70
CA THR A 179 -16.30 -0.88 -9.14
C THR A 179 -16.11 -1.23 -10.60
N GLY A 180 -15.90 -0.21 -11.44
CA GLY A 180 -15.90 -0.32 -12.90
C GLY A 180 -17.27 -0.03 -13.51
N THR A 181 -17.28 -0.01 -14.82
CA THR A 181 -18.48 0.14 -15.66
C THR A 181 -18.52 -1.03 -16.66
N GLU A 182 -19.57 -1.15 -17.46
CA GLU A 182 -19.64 -2.16 -18.53
C GLU A 182 -18.48 -2.05 -19.52
N ARG A 183 -17.85 -0.88 -19.66
CA ARG A 183 -16.78 -0.62 -20.62
C ARG A 183 -15.38 -0.55 -20.02
N THR A 184 -15.29 -0.33 -18.72
CA THR A 184 -14.00 -0.10 -18.05
C THR A 184 -13.89 -0.93 -16.79
N THR A 185 -12.78 -1.62 -16.63
CA THR A 185 -12.47 -2.37 -15.41
C THR A 185 -12.13 -1.41 -14.29
N GLY A 186 -12.88 -1.45 -13.20
CA GLY A 186 -12.58 -0.67 -12.00
C GLY A 186 -11.40 -1.23 -11.20
N LEU A 187 -11.03 -0.52 -10.15
CA LEU A 187 -9.92 -0.91 -9.28
C LEU A 187 -10.10 -2.33 -8.71
N VAL A 188 -11.32 -2.69 -8.28
CA VAL A 188 -11.64 -4.03 -7.78
C VAL A 188 -11.41 -5.09 -8.83
N GLY A 189 -11.86 -4.88 -10.05
CA GLY A 189 -11.66 -5.79 -11.17
C GLY A 189 -10.18 -5.95 -11.53
N LYS A 190 -9.43 -4.86 -11.57
CA LYS A 190 -7.97 -4.89 -11.78
C LYS A 190 -7.26 -5.68 -10.70
N TYR A 191 -7.64 -5.51 -9.44
CA TYR A 191 -7.07 -6.24 -8.31
C TYR A 191 -7.36 -7.74 -8.40
N LEU A 192 -8.58 -8.13 -8.76
CA LEU A 192 -8.98 -9.53 -8.90
C LEU A 192 -8.35 -10.24 -10.11
N SER A 193 -8.07 -9.49 -11.18
CA SER A 193 -7.42 -10.02 -12.39
C SER A 193 -5.89 -9.87 -12.39
N LEU A 194 -5.35 -9.02 -11.50
CA LEU A 194 -3.94 -8.57 -11.51
C LEU A 194 -3.52 -8.06 -12.89
N SER A 195 -4.38 -7.24 -13.48
CA SER A 195 -4.17 -6.64 -14.79
C SER A 195 -4.58 -5.17 -14.77
N THR A 196 -3.84 -4.34 -15.50
CA THR A 196 -4.19 -2.93 -15.75
C THR A 196 -5.11 -2.78 -16.96
N GLU A 197 -5.20 -3.81 -17.80
CA GLU A 197 -6.07 -3.85 -18.97
C GLU A 197 -7.53 -4.05 -18.60
N ASN A 198 -8.42 -3.70 -19.52
CA ASN A 198 -9.84 -4.00 -19.38
C ASN A 198 -10.10 -5.50 -19.47
N VAL A 199 -10.58 -6.07 -18.38
CA VAL A 199 -10.87 -7.50 -18.25
C VAL A 199 -12.38 -7.72 -18.32
N GLN A 200 -12.82 -8.50 -19.31
CA GLN A 200 -14.24 -8.80 -19.47
C GLN A 200 -14.71 -9.96 -18.59
N CYS A 201 -13.80 -10.85 -18.20
CA CYS A 201 -14.10 -12.02 -17.39
C CYS A 201 -13.02 -12.23 -16.31
N LEU A 202 -13.43 -12.52 -15.10
CA LEU A 202 -12.51 -12.91 -14.04
C LEU A 202 -12.09 -14.36 -14.21
N GLU A 203 -10.80 -14.63 -14.05
CA GLU A 203 -10.25 -15.98 -14.08
C GLU A 203 -10.36 -16.65 -12.71
N ASP A 204 -10.34 -17.97 -12.69
CA ASP A 204 -10.37 -18.74 -11.44
C ASP A 204 -9.12 -18.50 -10.59
N MET A 205 -9.34 -18.37 -9.28
CA MET A 205 -8.28 -18.29 -8.29
C MET A 205 -8.03 -19.65 -7.65
N GLU A 206 -6.83 -20.17 -7.79
CA GLU A 206 -6.42 -21.43 -7.19
C GLU A 206 -5.43 -21.20 -6.06
N LEU A 207 -5.77 -21.71 -4.87
CA LEU A 207 -4.87 -21.74 -3.71
C LEU A 207 -4.50 -23.21 -3.44
N SER A 208 -3.22 -23.52 -3.55
CA SER A 208 -2.71 -24.89 -3.34
C SER A 208 -1.45 -24.85 -2.48
N ALA A 209 -0.98 -26.02 -2.04
CA ALA A 209 0.30 -26.15 -1.33
C ALA A 209 1.51 -25.71 -2.20
N ARG A 210 1.33 -25.58 -3.51
CA ARG A 210 2.36 -25.14 -4.46
C ARG A 210 2.36 -23.63 -4.69
N GLY A 211 1.41 -22.89 -4.11
CA GLY A 211 1.26 -21.45 -4.23
C GLY A 211 -0.11 -21.02 -4.72
N MET A 212 -0.23 -19.73 -5.01
CA MET A 212 -1.43 -19.11 -5.55
C MET A 212 -1.33 -18.90 -7.05
N ARG A 213 -2.47 -19.04 -7.75
CA ARG A 213 -2.60 -18.73 -9.18
C ARG A 213 -3.92 -17.99 -9.42
N ILE A 214 -3.88 -17.09 -10.40
CA ILE A 214 -5.07 -16.48 -11.00
C ILE A 214 -4.95 -16.76 -12.49
N GLY A 215 -5.79 -17.66 -12.99
CA GLY A 215 -5.66 -18.17 -14.35
C GLY A 215 -4.27 -18.74 -14.64
N ASN A 216 -3.56 -18.15 -15.58
CA ASN A 216 -2.19 -18.53 -15.95
C ASN A 216 -1.11 -17.81 -15.13
N LYS A 217 -1.46 -16.80 -14.32
CA LYS A 217 -0.52 -16.01 -13.51
C LYS A 217 -0.23 -16.72 -12.20
N ARG A 218 1.05 -16.82 -11.84
CA ARG A 218 1.49 -17.31 -10.53
C ARG A 218 1.77 -16.13 -9.62
N LEU A 219 1.24 -16.17 -8.39
CA LEU A 219 1.48 -15.17 -7.36
C LEU A 219 2.49 -15.70 -6.35
N CYS A 220 3.44 -14.83 -6.01
CA CYS A 220 4.35 -15.03 -4.89
C CYS A 220 4.15 -13.86 -3.92
N LEU A 221 4.00 -14.15 -2.64
CA LEU A 221 3.91 -13.15 -1.59
C LEU A 221 5.25 -13.10 -0.85
N HIS A 222 5.81 -11.92 -0.74
CA HIS A 222 7.02 -11.64 0.02
C HIS A 222 6.69 -10.64 1.12
N THR A 223 7.10 -10.92 2.33
CA THR A 223 6.93 -10.03 3.48
C THR A 223 8.25 -9.89 4.22
N LEU A 224 8.47 -8.73 4.80
CA LEU A 224 9.55 -8.55 5.76
C LEU A 224 9.15 -9.26 7.05
N SER A 225 9.93 -10.24 7.48
CA SER A 225 9.60 -11.09 8.63
C SER A 225 10.52 -10.87 9.83
N GLN A 226 11.72 -10.35 9.60
CA GLN A 226 12.73 -10.13 10.63
C GLN A 226 13.21 -8.69 10.59
N THR A 227 13.40 -8.10 11.77
CA THR A 227 13.91 -6.73 11.88
C THR A 227 15.38 -6.62 11.46
N GLU A 228 16.13 -7.73 11.58
CA GLU A 228 17.53 -7.83 11.15
C GLU A 228 17.71 -7.70 9.63
N ASP A 229 16.64 -7.91 8.85
CA ASP A 229 16.64 -7.70 7.40
C ASP A 229 16.54 -6.21 7.03
N LEU A 230 16.26 -5.35 8.00
CA LEU A 230 16.25 -3.89 7.82
C LEU A 230 17.64 -3.31 8.00
N PRO A 231 17.99 -2.23 7.28
CA PRO A 231 19.24 -1.51 7.53
C PRO A 231 19.22 -0.89 8.93
N THR A 232 20.36 -0.87 9.59
CA THR A 232 20.53 -0.28 10.94
C THR A 232 20.31 1.22 10.95
N GLU A 233 20.61 1.88 9.84
CA GLU A 233 20.39 3.31 9.64
C GLU A 233 19.59 3.54 8.37
N VAL A 234 18.60 4.41 8.45
CA VAL A 234 17.74 4.79 7.33
C VAL A 234 17.81 6.30 7.16
N SER A 235 18.26 6.74 5.98
CA SER A 235 18.15 8.13 5.58
C SER A 235 16.99 8.34 4.61
N THR A 236 16.50 9.57 4.54
CA THR A 236 15.40 9.94 3.63
C THR A 236 15.81 9.82 2.17
N ASP A 237 17.08 10.10 1.87
CA ASP A 237 17.66 9.96 0.54
C ASP A 237 19.08 9.41 0.58
N ASN A 238 19.36 8.46 -0.25
CA ASN A 238 20.70 7.93 -0.48
C ASN A 238 21.06 8.09 -1.95
N ARG A 239 22.30 8.47 -2.24
CA ARG A 239 22.82 8.43 -3.60
C ARG A 239 22.84 6.98 -4.10
N PHE A 240 22.16 6.74 -5.21
CA PHE A 240 22.12 5.41 -5.81
C PHE A 240 23.08 5.34 -6.99
N GLU A 241 24.24 4.71 -6.76
CA GLU A 241 25.38 4.71 -7.69
C GLU A 241 25.05 4.16 -9.08
N ARG A 242 24.16 3.15 -9.17
CA ARG A 242 23.82 2.54 -10.47
C ARG A 242 23.06 3.47 -11.42
N LEU A 243 22.36 4.46 -10.88
CA LEU A 243 21.57 5.43 -11.66
C LEU A 243 22.18 6.83 -11.63
N SER A 244 23.20 7.04 -10.81
CA SER A 244 23.94 8.32 -10.72
C SER A 244 25.04 8.39 -11.78
N THR A 245 25.33 9.59 -12.22
CA THR A 245 26.43 9.90 -13.14
C THR A 245 27.34 10.95 -12.52
N ASP A 246 28.46 11.27 -13.16
CA ASP A 246 29.37 12.34 -12.70
C ASP A 246 28.70 13.74 -12.73
N ARG A 247 27.57 13.88 -13.45
CA ARG A 247 26.85 15.14 -13.66
C ARG A 247 25.48 15.19 -13.02
N SER A 248 24.93 14.07 -12.56
CA SER A 248 23.62 14.02 -11.92
C SER A 248 23.55 12.93 -10.86
N ASP A 249 23.05 13.29 -9.70
CA ASP A 249 22.81 12.37 -8.59
C ASP A 249 21.38 11.85 -8.64
N CYS A 250 21.20 10.53 -8.75
CA CYS A 250 19.94 9.89 -8.48
C CYS A 250 19.87 9.54 -6.99
N ARG A 251 18.95 10.18 -6.28
CA ARG A 251 18.76 9.97 -4.84
C ARG A 251 17.47 9.22 -4.61
N LEU A 252 17.54 8.16 -3.81
CA LEU A 252 16.42 7.27 -3.53
C LEU A 252 16.35 6.97 -2.04
N SER A 253 15.14 6.83 -1.51
CA SER A 253 14.97 6.24 -0.17
C SER A 253 15.36 4.76 -0.18
N PHE A 254 15.66 4.20 0.99
CA PHE A 254 16.12 2.79 1.09
C PHE A 254 15.11 1.78 0.51
N ALA A 255 13.81 2.09 0.55
CA ALA A 255 12.75 1.21 0.05
C ALA A 255 12.49 1.33 -1.46
N ALA A 256 12.90 2.44 -2.09
CA ALA A 256 12.65 2.70 -3.51
C ALA A 256 13.29 1.65 -4.46
N PRO A 257 14.50 1.13 -4.21
CA PRO A 257 15.11 0.12 -5.05
C PRO A 257 14.27 -1.15 -5.21
N VAL A 258 13.48 -1.54 -4.21
CA VAL A 258 12.61 -2.72 -4.29
C VAL A 258 11.61 -2.59 -5.43
N GLY A 259 10.95 -1.43 -5.57
CA GLY A 259 10.01 -1.18 -6.66
C GLY A 259 10.69 -0.98 -8.01
N LEU A 260 11.82 -0.27 -8.06
CA LEU A 260 12.47 0.15 -9.29
C LEU A 260 13.36 -0.93 -9.94
N LEU A 261 13.94 -1.83 -9.15
CA LEU A 261 14.93 -2.79 -9.65
C LEU A 261 14.34 -4.16 -9.99
N LEU A 262 13.11 -4.45 -9.59
CA LEU A 262 12.44 -5.68 -9.96
C LEU A 262 12.00 -5.62 -11.42
N SER A 263 12.40 -6.61 -12.21
CA SER A 263 12.07 -6.70 -13.64
C SER A 263 10.79 -7.48 -13.95
N CYS A 264 10.00 -7.81 -12.93
CA CYS A 264 8.73 -8.56 -13.05
C CYS A 264 7.54 -7.70 -12.65
N ASN A 265 6.34 -8.12 -13.06
CA ASN A 265 5.11 -7.52 -12.54
C ASN A 265 5.04 -7.74 -11.04
N HIS A 266 4.79 -6.68 -10.29
CA HIS A 266 4.67 -6.77 -8.84
C HIS A 266 3.81 -5.63 -8.29
N ILE A 267 3.28 -5.87 -7.09
CA ILE A 267 2.56 -4.86 -6.31
C ILE A 267 3.35 -4.68 -5.01
N TYR A 268 3.80 -3.47 -4.75
CA TYR A 268 4.50 -3.11 -3.53
C TYR A 268 3.53 -2.42 -2.57
N ASN A 269 3.39 -2.96 -1.37
CA ASN A 269 2.46 -2.48 -0.37
C ASN A 269 3.21 -1.94 0.84
N GLN A 270 2.81 -0.77 1.31
CA GLN A 270 3.28 -0.16 2.55
C GLN A 270 2.09 0.17 3.44
N TYR A 271 2.17 -0.22 4.71
CA TYR A 271 1.13 0.03 5.70
C TYR A 271 1.66 0.86 6.84
N VAL A 272 0.89 1.86 7.25
CA VAL A 272 1.09 2.59 8.50
C VAL A 272 -0.15 2.40 9.36
N PHE A 273 0.03 1.77 10.50
CA PHE A 273 -1.03 1.55 11.48
C PHE A 273 -0.99 2.65 12.52
N ILE A 274 -2.11 3.36 12.69
CA ILE A 274 -2.25 4.44 13.68
C ILE A 274 -2.96 3.86 14.88
N ASP A 275 -2.19 3.54 15.91
CA ASP A 275 -2.69 3.03 17.18
C ASP A 275 -2.97 4.16 18.16
N ASN A 276 -3.65 3.88 19.28
CA ASN A 276 -3.82 4.86 20.34
C ASN A 276 -2.47 5.13 21.04
N SER A 277 -2.01 6.38 20.96
CA SER A 277 -0.70 6.80 21.46
C SER A 277 -0.54 6.58 22.96
N ASP A 278 -1.58 6.89 23.76
CA ASP A 278 -1.53 6.79 25.22
C ASP A 278 -1.43 5.31 25.66
N GLU A 279 -2.21 4.43 25.05
CA GLU A 279 -2.16 3.00 25.32
C GLU A 279 -0.82 2.39 24.91
N THR A 280 -0.28 2.82 23.79
CA THR A 280 1.00 2.35 23.27
C THR A 280 2.14 2.80 24.18
N LEU A 281 2.12 4.06 24.62
CA LEU A 281 3.09 4.58 25.58
C LEU A 281 3.05 3.81 26.92
N GLN A 282 1.84 3.55 27.46
CA GLN A 282 1.69 2.74 28.68
C GLN A 282 2.23 1.32 28.51
N LYS A 283 2.04 0.70 27.35
CA LYS A 283 2.62 -0.62 27.04
C LYS A 283 4.15 -0.57 27.02
N PHE A 284 4.73 0.43 26.40
CA PHE A 284 6.18 0.62 26.37
C PHE A 284 6.75 0.86 27.76
N GLU A 285 6.15 1.73 28.55
CA GLU A 285 6.58 1.96 29.93
C GLU A 285 6.52 0.69 30.79
N LYS A 286 5.44 -0.10 30.64
CA LYS A 286 5.31 -1.36 31.36
C LYS A 286 6.39 -2.36 30.91
N THR A 287 6.65 -2.45 29.61
CA THR A 287 7.69 -3.31 29.07
C THR A 287 9.08 -2.89 29.52
N ALA A 288 9.39 -1.58 29.48
CA ALA A 288 10.65 -1.04 29.97
C ALA A 288 10.86 -1.33 31.47
N ARG A 289 9.81 -1.13 32.30
CA ARG A 289 9.88 -1.48 33.73
C ARG A 289 10.13 -2.97 33.95
N ASN A 290 9.48 -3.84 33.18
CA ASN A 290 9.70 -5.29 33.26
C ASN A 290 11.12 -5.67 32.85
N MET A 291 11.63 -5.12 31.75
CA MET A 291 13.01 -5.35 31.30
C MET A 291 14.03 -4.85 32.31
N HIS A 292 13.80 -3.65 32.88
CA HIS A 292 14.65 -3.12 33.94
C HIS A 292 14.66 -4.00 35.20
N SER A 293 13.53 -4.57 35.57
CA SER A 293 13.43 -5.53 36.68
C SER A 293 14.19 -6.81 36.36
N LEU A 294 14.04 -7.36 35.15
CA LEU A 294 14.73 -8.57 34.69
C LEU A 294 16.25 -8.34 34.58
N SER A 295 16.71 -7.17 34.19
CA SER A 295 18.15 -6.85 34.10
C SER A 295 18.85 -6.90 35.43
N ARG A 296 18.16 -6.66 36.54
CA ARG A 296 18.72 -6.77 37.91
C ARG A 296 18.99 -8.23 38.31
N TYR A 297 18.29 -9.20 37.70
CA TYR A 297 18.41 -10.63 38.02
C TYR A 297 19.21 -11.42 36.99
N SER A 298 19.52 -10.81 35.83
CA SER A 298 20.22 -11.50 34.75
C SER A 298 21.72 -11.13 34.74
N ARG A 299 22.58 -12.16 34.52
CA ARG A 299 24.02 -11.95 34.22
C ARG A 299 24.25 -11.25 32.87
N GLN A 300 23.23 -11.05 32.04
CA GLN A 300 23.27 -10.42 30.73
C GLN A 300 22.94 -8.92 30.76
N ASN A 301 23.46 -8.22 31.77
CA ASN A 301 23.15 -6.79 32.01
C ASN A 301 23.48 -5.86 30.81
N ALA A 302 24.41 -6.21 29.94
CA ALA A 302 24.80 -5.40 28.80
C ALA A 302 23.71 -5.34 27.70
N ILE A 303 23.18 -6.53 27.34
CA ILE A 303 22.17 -6.63 26.27
C ILE A 303 20.83 -5.99 26.68
N ASN A 304 20.44 -6.11 27.93
CA ASN A 304 19.20 -5.53 28.42
C ASN A 304 19.26 -4.01 28.62
N LYS A 305 20.46 -3.42 28.69
CA LYS A 305 20.65 -1.98 28.83
C LYS A 305 20.53 -1.25 27.49
N GLU A 306 21.01 -1.85 26.40
CA GLU A 306 20.86 -1.35 25.03
C GLU A 306 19.39 -1.28 24.56
N TRP A 307 18.49 -2.05 25.18
CA TRP A 307 17.06 -2.06 24.85
C TRP A 307 16.21 -1.08 25.70
N ILE A 308 16.80 -0.44 26.69
CA ILE A 308 16.12 0.46 27.64
C ILE A 308 16.46 1.93 27.38
N ASP A 309 17.63 2.21 26.85
CA ASP A 309 18.11 3.52 26.44
C ASP A 309 17.69 3.84 25.01
#